data_e3a0b8fea2943b7ca1594c67dc6c6bf0
#
_entry.id   e3a0b8fea2943b7ca1594c67dc6c6bf0
#
_cell.length_a   1.000
_cell.length_b   1.000
_cell.length_c   1.000
_cell.angle_alpha   90.00
_cell.angle_beta   90.00
_cell.angle_gamma   90.00
#
_symmetry.space_group_name_H-M   'P 1'
#
loop_
_entity.id
_entity.type
_entity.pdbx_description
1 polymer ?
#
loop_
_entity_poly.entity_id
_entity_poly.type
_entity_poly.pdbx_seq_one_letter_code
_entity_poly.pdbx_strand_id
1 'polypeptide(L)'
;MAEQSLEQLEQEFHQIVSGIHPADVVTKGNAQKKWNSIAKPLHSLGKLEDHIMQIAALTGDTDVNQNRKALIVMCADNGVVEEGVTQTGQEVTAIVAELSLIHISEPTRP
;
A
#
# COMPACT_ATOMS: atom_id res chain seq x y z
N MET A 1 -15.07 -23.21 -2.60
CA MET A 1 -15.44 -21.80 -2.83
C MET A 1 -16.53 -21.74 -3.88
N ALA A 2 -17.57 -20.97 -3.64
CA ALA A 2 -18.55 -20.71 -4.68
C ALA A 2 -17.90 -19.82 -5.76
N GLU A 3 -18.02 -20.25 -7.00
CA GLU A 3 -17.60 -19.40 -8.12
C GLU A 3 -18.54 -18.21 -8.21
N GLN A 4 -18.00 -17.00 -8.13
CA GLN A 4 -18.77 -15.80 -8.38
C GLN A 4 -19.06 -15.71 -9.88
N SER A 5 -20.30 -15.34 -10.23
CA SER A 5 -20.64 -15.08 -11.61
C SER A 5 -19.90 -13.86 -12.13
N LEU A 6 -19.70 -13.78 -13.44
CA LEU A 6 -19.08 -12.62 -14.08
C LEU A 6 -19.84 -11.33 -13.73
N GLU A 7 -21.17 -11.40 -13.72
CA GLU A 7 -22.01 -10.26 -13.38
C GLU A 7 -21.78 -9.75 -11.95
N GLN A 8 -21.62 -10.66 -10.99
CA GLN A 8 -21.32 -10.30 -9.59
C GLN A 8 -19.95 -9.63 -9.48
N LEU A 9 -18.94 -10.13 -10.20
CA LEU A 9 -17.62 -9.53 -10.24
C LEU A 9 -17.62 -8.14 -10.87
N GLU A 10 -18.37 -7.95 -11.94
CA GLU A 10 -18.53 -6.64 -12.57
C GLU A 10 -19.21 -5.63 -11.64
N GLN A 11 -20.26 -6.04 -10.94
CA GLN A 11 -20.95 -5.20 -9.96
C GLN A 11 -20.00 -4.80 -8.82
N GLU A 12 -19.23 -5.75 -8.29
CA GLU A 12 -18.26 -5.49 -7.24
C GLU A 12 -17.17 -4.53 -7.71
N PHE A 13 -16.66 -4.71 -8.93
CA PHE A 13 -15.69 -3.82 -9.55
C PHE A 13 -16.24 -2.40 -9.67
N HIS A 14 -17.44 -2.22 -10.21
CA HIS A 14 -18.08 -0.90 -10.34
C HIS A 14 -18.32 -0.24 -8.98
N GLN A 15 -18.68 -1.03 -7.98
CA GLN A 15 -18.89 -0.53 -6.62
C GLN A 15 -17.59 -0.01 -6.01
N ILE A 16 -16.48 -0.73 -6.20
CA ILE A 16 -15.16 -0.30 -5.73
C ILE A 16 -14.72 0.98 -6.45
N VAL A 17 -14.85 1.02 -7.77
CA VAL A 17 -14.46 2.19 -8.59
C VAL A 17 -15.27 3.42 -8.21
N SER A 18 -16.56 3.29 -7.96
CA SER A 18 -17.41 4.41 -7.56
C SER A 18 -17.06 4.99 -6.18
N GLY A 19 -16.38 4.21 -5.35
CA GLY A 19 -15.87 4.64 -4.04
C GLY A 19 -14.53 5.38 -4.10
N ILE A 20 -13.88 5.43 -5.27
CA ILE A 20 -12.61 6.15 -5.43
C ILE A 20 -12.88 7.63 -5.60
N HIS A 21 -12.26 8.44 -4.75
CA HIS A 21 -12.38 9.90 -4.80
C HIS A 21 -11.03 10.56 -4.50
N PRO A 22 -10.82 11.82 -4.86
CA PRO A 22 -9.58 12.54 -4.59
C PRO A 22 -9.29 12.64 -3.10
N ALA A 23 -8.01 12.77 -2.77
CA ALA A 23 -7.59 13.05 -1.40
C ALA A 23 -8.16 14.39 -0.91
N ASP A 24 -8.53 14.45 0.37
CA ASP A 24 -9.12 15.64 0.98
C ASP A 24 -8.05 16.70 1.26
N VAL A 25 -8.03 17.74 0.44
CA VAL A 25 -7.09 18.85 0.55
C VAL A 25 -7.29 19.64 1.84
N VAL A 26 -8.53 19.76 2.32
CA VAL A 26 -8.84 20.49 3.56
C VAL A 26 -8.25 19.74 4.75
N THR A 27 -8.44 18.46 4.83
CA THR A 27 -7.85 17.62 5.89
C THR A 27 -6.33 17.67 5.86
N LYS A 28 -5.74 17.65 4.67
CA LYS A 28 -4.28 17.80 4.51
C LYS A 28 -3.78 19.12 5.10
N GLY A 29 -4.46 20.22 4.79
CA GLY A 29 -4.13 21.54 5.34
C GLY A 29 -4.27 21.60 6.86
N ASN A 30 -5.29 20.97 7.41
CA ASN A 30 -5.50 20.89 8.86
C ASN A 30 -4.41 20.03 9.53
N ALA A 31 -4.02 18.93 8.92
CA ALA A 31 -2.92 18.09 9.39
C ALA A 31 -1.60 18.87 9.41
N GLN A 32 -1.33 19.67 8.39
CA GLN A 32 -0.15 20.52 8.33
C GLN A 32 -0.12 21.54 9.46
N LYS A 33 -1.26 22.20 9.72
CA LYS A 33 -1.39 23.14 10.85
C LYS A 33 -1.14 22.44 12.19
N LYS A 34 -1.66 21.25 12.37
CA LYS A 34 -1.43 20.44 13.57
C LYS A 34 0.05 20.12 13.76
N TRP A 35 0.75 19.70 12.71
CA TRP A 35 2.18 19.43 12.74
C TRP A 35 2.99 20.69 13.02
N ASN A 36 2.62 21.83 12.44
CA ASN A 36 3.30 23.09 12.64
C ASN A 36 3.09 23.66 14.05
N SER A 37 2.08 23.21 14.78
CA SER A 37 1.82 23.60 16.17
C SER A 37 2.70 22.85 17.18
N ILE A 38 3.37 21.78 16.76
CA ILE A 38 4.28 21.02 17.63
C ILE A 38 5.60 21.81 17.77
N ALA A 39 6.19 21.77 18.97
CA ALA A 39 7.45 22.46 19.28
C ALA A 39 8.64 21.76 18.64
N LYS A 40 8.79 21.92 17.35
CA LYS A 40 9.91 21.42 16.53
C LYS A 40 10.14 22.38 15.36
N PRO A 41 11.32 22.37 14.70
CA PRO A 41 11.51 23.14 13.48
C PRO A 41 10.47 22.77 12.41
N LEU A 42 9.98 23.76 11.68
CA LEU A 42 9.00 23.52 10.62
C LEU A 42 9.56 22.55 9.59
N HIS A 43 8.75 21.57 9.22
CA HIS A 43 9.08 20.56 8.20
C HIS A 43 10.36 19.76 8.47
N SER A 44 10.72 19.62 9.77
CA SER A 44 11.99 19.00 10.18
C SER A 44 12.10 17.51 9.86
N LEU A 45 10.98 16.81 9.71
CA LEU A 45 10.95 15.40 9.32
C LEU A 45 10.91 15.18 7.81
N GLY A 46 10.88 16.27 7.02
CA GLY A 46 10.96 16.20 5.56
C GLY A 46 9.87 15.36 4.92
N LYS A 47 10.26 14.40 4.10
CA LYS A 47 9.34 13.52 3.36
C LYS A 47 8.42 12.71 4.28
N LEU A 48 8.86 12.37 5.47
CA LEU A 48 8.01 11.65 6.43
C LEU A 48 6.77 12.47 6.80
N GLU A 49 6.93 13.76 7.04
CA GLU A 49 5.80 14.66 7.29
C GLU A 49 4.87 14.75 6.08
N ASP A 50 5.43 14.85 4.87
CA ASP A 50 4.65 14.89 3.64
C ASP A 50 3.80 13.63 3.48
N HIS A 51 4.38 12.46 3.74
CA HIS A 51 3.68 11.19 3.65
C HIS A 51 2.57 11.07 4.71
N ILE A 52 2.82 11.52 5.94
CA ILE A 52 1.81 11.50 7.00
C ILE A 52 0.65 12.43 6.64
N MET A 53 0.94 13.62 6.10
CA MET A 53 -0.11 14.52 5.64
C MET A 53 -0.92 13.94 4.47
N GLN A 54 -0.29 13.19 3.57
CA GLN A 54 -0.99 12.48 2.50
C GLN A 54 -1.91 11.39 3.07
N ILE A 55 -1.46 10.64 4.06
CA ILE A 55 -2.29 9.64 4.72
C ILE A 55 -3.50 10.31 5.39
N ALA A 56 -3.31 11.44 6.06
CA ALA A 56 -4.41 12.22 6.63
C ALA A 56 -5.42 12.64 5.56
N ALA A 57 -4.94 13.10 4.41
CA ALA A 57 -5.81 13.47 3.28
C ALA A 57 -6.60 12.30 2.71
N LEU A 58 -6.00 11.11 2.65
CA LEU A 58 -6.64 9.90 2.15
C LEU A 58 -7.68 9.34 3.12
N THR A 59 -7.42 9.42 4.41
CA THR A 59 -8.32 8.90 5.45
C THR A 59 -9.37 9.92 5.91
N GLY A 60 -9.18 11.19 5.61
CA GLY A 60 -10.08 12.27 6.06
C GLY A 60 -9.96 12.59 7.55
N ASP A 61 -8.88 12.20 8.21
CA ASP A 61 -8.64 12.38 9.63
C ASP A 61 -7.24 12.92 9.87
N THR A 62 -7.12 13.98 10.68
CA THR A 62 -5.83 14.55 11.07
C THR A 62 -5.07 13.68 12.07
N ASP A 63 -5.77 12.79 12.79
CA ASP A 63 -5.17 11.78 13.66
C ASP A 63 -4.84 10.54 12.84
N VAL A 64 -3.63 10.48 12.32
CA VAL A 64 -3.17 9.38 11.48
C VAL A 64 -3.00 8.10 12.32
N ASN A 65 -3.71 7.06 11.90
CA ASN A 65 -3.68 5.75 12.54
C ASN A 65 -3.25 4.69 11.53
N GLN A 66 -2.20 3.96 11.86
CA GLN A 66 -1.63 2.91 11.03
C GLN A 66 -1.78 1.51 11.65
N ASN A 67 -2.82 1.29 12.46
CA ASN A 67 -3.06 0.00 13.11
C ASN A 67 -3.42 -1.11 12.12
N ARG A 68 -3.97 -0.74 10.96
CA ARG A 68 -4.34 -1.68 9.90
C ARG A 68 -3.43 -1.44 8.71
N LYS A 69 -2.49 -2.34 8.50
CA LYS A 69 -1.52 -2.27 7.41
C LYS A 69 -1.70 -3.46 6.49
N ALA A 70 -1.47 -3.24 5.21
CA ALA A 70 -1.45 -4.30 4.22
C ALA A 70 -0.16 -4.25 3.42
N LEU A 71 0.39 -5.40 3.11
CA LEU A 71 1.52 -5.55 2.20
C LEU A 71 1.01 -6.22 0.92
N ILE A 72 1.16 -5.54 -0.19
CA ILE A 72 0.81 -6.08 -1.50
C ILE A 72 2.12 -6.44 -2.21
N VAL A 73 2.26 -7.72 -2.53
CA VAL A 73 3.41 -8.22 -3.29
C VAL A 73 2.96 -8.57 -4.70
N MET A 74 3.57 -7.92 -5.67
CA MET A 74 3.36 -8.19 -7.09
C MET A 74 4.63 -8.74 -7.69
N CYS A 75 4.54 -9.88 -8.33
CA CYS A 75 5.68 -10.50 -9.00
C CYS A 75 5.23 -11.11 -10.32
N ALA A 76 6.13 -11.13 -11.28
CA ALA A 76 5.86 -11.67 -12.60
C ALA A 76 7.13 -12.23 -13.22
N ASP A 77 6.97 -13.24 -14.06
CA ASP A 77 8.05 -13.73 -14.92
C ASP A 77 8.04 -12.97 -16.23
N ASN A 78 9.20 -12.41 -16.58
CA ASN A 78 9.38 -11.66 -17.83
C ASN A 78 10.00 -12.51 -18.96
N GLY A 79 10.13 -13.81 -18.74
CA GLY A 79 10.71 -14.73 -19.73
C GLY A 79 12.23 -14.62 -19.87
N VAL A 80 12.89 -13.85 -19.06
CA VAL A 80 14.35 -13.61 -19.16
C VAL A 80 15.18 -14.88 -18.90
N VAL A 81 14.59 -15.88 -18.24
CA VAL A 81 15.23 -17.19 -18.00
C VAL A 81 15.60 -17.88 -19.30
N GLU A 82 14.82 -17.69 -20.35
CA GLU A 82 15.09 -18.25 -21.69
C GLU A 82 16.39 -17.73 -22.31
N GLU A 83 16.84 -16.55 -21.89
CA GLU A 83 18.10 -15.95 -22.32
C GLU A 83 19.35 -16.54 -21.65
N GLY A 84 19.17 -17.49 -20.73
CA GLY A 84 20.26 -18.17 -20.05
C GLY A 84 21.10 -17.32 -19.11
N VAL A 85 20.54 -16.22 -18.62
CA VAL A 85 21.24 -15.27 -17.74
C VAL A 85 21.16 -15.62 -16.26
N THR A 86 20.38 -16.64 -15.91
CA THR A 86 20.16 -17.07 -14.54
C THR A 86 20.44 -18.57 -14.38
N GLN A 87 20.84 -18.98 -13.18
CA GLN A 87 21.10 -20.37 -12.83
C GLN A 87 19.84 -21.13 -12.40
N THR A 88 18.73 -20.42 -12.17
CA THR A 88 17.48 -20.98 -11.68
C THR A 88 16.39 -20.88 -12.73
N GLY A 89 15.32 -21.66 -12.57
CA GLY A 89 14.15 -21.59 -13.42
C GLY A 89 13.15 -20.50 -13.02
N GLN A 90 12.08 -20.38 -13.79
CA GLN A 90 11.02 -19.37 -13.54
C GLN A 90 10.22 -19.64 -12.25
N GLU A 91 10.19 -20.88 -11.79
CA GLU A 91 9.51 -21.30 -10.57
C GLU A 91 9.99 -20.55 -9.32
N VAL A 92 11.21 -20.05 -9.32
CA VAL A 92 11.81 -19.32 -8.20
C VAL A 92 11.05 -18.04 -7.88
N THR A 93 10.48 -17.38 -8.87
CA THR A 93 9.69 -16.14 -8.65
C THR A 93 8.55 -16.37 -7.67
N ALA A 94 7.75 -17.40 -7.90
CA ALA A 94 6.63 -17.74 -7.01
C ALA A 94 7.12 -18.22 -5.64
N ILE A 95 8.17 -19.04 -5.60
CA ILE A 95 8.73 -19.59 -4.36
C ILE A 95 9.27 -18.45 -3.48
N VAL A 96 10.03 -17.53 -4.03
CA VAL A 96 10.59 -16.40 -3.28
C VAL A 96 9.50 -15.45 -2.80
N ALA A 97 8.48 -15.19 -3.61
CA ALA A 97 7.34 -14.38 -3.19
C ALA A 97 6.60 -15.00 -2.01
N GLU A 98 6.37 -16.30 -2.04
CA GLU A 98 5.73 -17.04 -0.95
C GLU A 98 6.58 -17.03 0.32
N LEU A 99 7.88 -17.29 0.21
CA LEU A 99 8.81 -17.23 1.35
C LEU A 99 8.92 -15.84 1.95
N SER A 100 8.91 -14.82 1.11
CA SER A 100 8.94 -13.42 1.56
C SER A 100 7.73 -13.07 2.42
N LEU A 101 6.54 -13.51 2.03
CA LEU A 101 5.30 -13.28 2.78
C LEU A 101 5.28 -14.05 4.11
N ILE A 102 5.79 -15.27 4.13
CA ILE A 102 5.73 -16.15 5.30
C ILE A 102 6.85 -15.83 6.30
N HIS A 103 8.08 -15.60 5.82
CA HIS A 103 9.27 -15.54 6.67
C HIS A 103 9.88 -14.15 6.81
N ILE A 104 9.75 -13.28 5.82
CA ILE A 104 10.39 -11.96 5.80
C ILE A 104 9.42 -10.86 6.17
N SER A 105 8.22 -10.89 5.60
CA SER A 105 7.19 -9.87 5.78
C SER A 105 6.12 -10.26 6.80
N GLU A 106 6.36 -11.33 7.54
CA GLU A 106 5.47 -11.76 8.62
C GLU A 106 5.34 -10.65 9.66
N PRO A 107 4.12 -10.40 10.19
CA PRO A 107 3.94 -9.39 11.23
C PRO A 107 4.91 -9.61 12.39
N THR A 108 5.49 -8.53 12.88
CA THR A 108 6.46 -8.58 13.98
C THR A 108 5.85 -9.30 15.18
N ARG A 109 6.51 -10.33 15.64
CA ARG A 109 6.11 -11.01 16.86
C ARG A 109 6.51 -10.17 18.06
N PRO A 110 5.67 -10.09 19.07
CA PRO A 110 6.02 -9.43 20.31
C PRO A 110 7.16 -10.13 21.04
#